data_861cd164407b29cba310d9de3ac754ee
#
_entry.id   861cd164407b29cba310d9de3ac754ee
#
_cell.length_a   1.000
_cell.length_b   1.000
_cell.length_c   1.000
_cell.angle_alpha   90.00
_cell.angle_beta   90.00
_cell.angle_gamma   90.00
#
_symmetry.space_group_name_H-M   'P 1'
#
loop_
_entity.id
_entity.type
_entity.pdbx_description
1 polymer ?
#
loop_
_entity_poly.entity_id
_entity_poly.type
_entity_poly.pdbx_seq_one_letter_code
_entity_poly.pdbx_strand_id
1 'polypeptide(L)'
;KAMDAAGLTADQIDAVICSASNMQRAYPAMAIEIQEALGIQGFGYDMNVACSSATFGIEQAVNAVRSGTARAVLMVNPEITSGHQAWLDRDCHFIFGDVCTAVIVQRLEDAKPGSWEVLGTKLATKFSNNIRNNYGFLNRSEDAKPDARDKLFMQEGRKVFKEVCPMAAEHMSTH
;
A
#
# COMPACT_ATOMS: atom_id res chain seq x y z
N LYS A 1 1.03 -4.40 -17.38
CA LYS A 1 -0.42 -4.03 -17.44
C LYS A 1 -0.67 -2.55 -17.14
N ALA A 2 -0.29 -1.99 -15.97
CA ALA A 2 -0.51 -0.58 -15.67
C ALA A 2 0.22 0.34 -16.66
N MET A 3 1.48 0.04 -16.95
CA MET A 3 2.28 0.75 -17.96
C MET A 3 1.65 0.66 -19.35
N ASP A 4 1.22 -0.53 -19.77
CA ASP A 4 0.56 -0.74 -21.07
C ASP A 4 -0.75 0.06 -21.16
N ALA A 5 -1.55 0.06 -20.09
CA ALA A 5 -2.78 0.84 -20.04
C ALA A 5 -2.51 2.35 -20.15
N ALA A 6 -1.48 2.84 -19.47
CA ALA A 6 -1.03 4.23 -19.58
C ALA A 6 -0.33 4.51 -20.92
N GLY A 7 0.20 3.47 -21.59
CA GLY A 7 1.00 3.59 -22.82
C GLY A 7 2.39 4.15 -22.56
N LEU A 8 2.94 3.89 -21.39
CA LEU A 8 4.26 4.34 -21.00
C LEU A 8 5.27 3.20 -21.07
N THR A 9 6.48 3.56 -21.47
CA THR A 9 7.67 2.72 -21.42
C THR A 9 8.46 2.99 -20.13
N ALA A 10 9.42 2.12 -19.82
CA ALA A 10 10.18 2.22 -18.57
C ALA A 10 10.96 3.54 -18.44
N ASP A 11 11.49 4.07 -19.53
CA ASP A 11 12.24 5.32 -19.56
C ASP A 11 11.39 6.58 -19.34
N GLN A 12 10.06 6.44 -19.38
CA GLN A 12 9.11 7.52 -19.11
C GLN A 12 8.64 7.56 -17.64
N ILE A 13 9.06 6.59 -16.83
CA ILE A 13 8.71 6.49 -15.42
C ILE A 13 9.94 6.86 -14.59
N ASP A 14 9.79 7.85 -13.73
CA ASP A 14 10.90 8.40 -12.93
C ASP A 14 10.93 7.85 -11.50
N ALA A 15 9.83 7.27 -11.02
CA ALA A 15 9.76 6.74 -9.66
C ALA A 15 8.89 5.49 -9.55
N VAL A 16 9.28 4.61 -8.62
CA VAL A 16 8.48 3.44 -8.20
C VAL A 16 8.18 3.56 -6.71
N ILE A 17 6.91 3.52 -6.34
CA ILE A 17 6.46 3.43 -4.94
C ILE A 17 5.84 2.06 -4.73
N CYS A 18 6.42 1.26 -3.84
CA CYS A 18 5.78 0.05 -3.36
C CYS A 18 5.03 0.37 -2.05
N SER A 19 3.72 0.42 -2.12
CA SER A 19 2.86 0.84 -1.02
C SER A 19 2.00 -0.32 -0.56
N ALA A 20 2.39 -0.98 0.53
CA ALA A 20 1.77 -2.21 1.00
C ALA A 20 1.90 -2.38 2.52
N SER A 21 1.03 -3.19 3.10
CA SER A 21 1.11 -3.52 4.52
C SER A 21 2.15 -4.61 4.82
N ASN A 22 2.48 -5.43 3.83
CA ASN A 22 3.34 -6.61 3.99
C ASN A 22 4.56 -6.51 3.08
N MET A 23 5.68 -6.13 3.66
CA MET A 23 6.96 -6.13 2.97
C MET A 23 7.66 -7.48 3.17
N GLN A 24 8.10 -8.09 2.09
CA GLN A 24 8.80 -9.38 2.11
C GLN A 24 10.09 -9.34 2.92
N ARG A 25 10.77 -8.20 2.89
CA ARG A 25 12.06 -7.99 3.55
C ARG A 25 12.31 -6.52 3.83
N ALA A 26 13.27 -6.26 4.71
CA ALA A 26 13.67 -4.90 5.07
C ALA A 26 14.51 -4.24 3.95
N TYR A 27 15.37 -5.00 3.28
CA TYR A 27 16.18 -4.54 2.16
C TYR A 27 16.66 -5.72 1.29
N PRO A 28 16.88 -5.52 -0.03
CA PRO A 28 16.54 -4.30 -0.74
C PRO A 28 15.05 -3.98 -0.63
N ALA A 29 14.69 -2.70 -0.80
CA ALA A 29 13.29 -2.30 -0.87
C ALA A 29 12.60 -2.97 -2.06
N MET A 30 11.34 -3.35 -1.91
CA MET A 30 10.60 -4.01 -2.99
C MET A 30 10.43 -3.12 -4.22
N ALA A 31 10.30 -1.81 -4.00
CA ALA A 31 10.26 -0.84 -5.10
C ALA A 31 11.53 -0.90 -5.97
N ILE A 32 12.70 -1.12 -5.37
CA ILE A 32 13.97 -1.20 -6.10
C ILE A 32 14.05 -2.51 -6.89
N GLU A 33 13.55 -3.62 -6.37
CA GLU A 33 13.45 -4.88 -7.12
C GLU A 33 12.49 -4.75 -8.32
N ILE A 34 11.37 -4.05 -8.13
CA ILE A 34 10.41 -3.77 -9.20
C ILE A 34 11.05 -2.87 -10.27
N GLN A 35 11.79 -1.84 -9.85
CA GLN A 35 12.55 -0.98 -10.74
C GLN A 35 13.49 -1.78 -11.64
N GLU A 36 14.33 -2.62 -11.04
CA GLU A 36 15.28 -3.48 -11.76
C GLU A 36 14.56 -4.42 -12.74
N ALA A 37 13.52 -5.10 -12.26
CA ALA A 37 12.76 -6.05 -13.07
C ALA A 37 12.07 -5.41 -14.29
N LEU A 38 11.72 -4.13 -14.21
CA LEU A 38 11.05 -3.39 -15.27
C LEU A 38 12.00 -2.52 -16.09
N GLY A 39 13.28 -2.40 -15.70
CA GLY A 39 14.26 -1.53 -16.36
C GLY A 39 13.98 -0.03 -16.16
N ILE A 40 13.25 0.34 -15.09
CA ILE A 40 12.94 1.73 -14.78
C ILE A 40 14.15 2.40 -14.16
N GLN A 41 14.52 3.59 -14.67
CA GLN A 41 15.56 4.43 -14.10
C GLN A 41 14.93 5.47 -13.17
N GLY A 42 15.73 6.00 -12.21
CA GLY A 42 15.24 6.99 -11.27
C GLY A 42 15.30 6.49 -9.83
N PHE A 43 14.26 6.70 -9.05
CA PHE A 43 14.27 6.33 -7.63
C PHE A 43 13.07 5.46 -7.25
N GLY A 44 13.22 4.73 -6.12
CA GLY A 44 12.14 3.93 -5.59
C GLY A 44 12.22 3.81 -4.07
N TYR A 45 11.08 3.60 -3.43
CA TYR A 45 11.00 3.36 -2.00
C TYR A 45 9.72 2.60 -1.63
N ASP A 46 9.78 1.93 -0.50
CA ASP A 46 8.65 1.25 0.11
C ASP A 46 7.98 2.15 1.14
N MET A 47 6.65 2.04 1.25
CA MET A 47 5.88 2.71 2.29
C MET A 47 4.79 1.80 2.84
N ASN A 48 4.44 1.99 4.10
CA ASN A 48 3.43 1.20 4.80
C ASN A 48 2.51 2.11 5.62
N VAL A 49 1.24 2.09 5.31
CA VAL A 49 0.15 2.67 6.09
C VAL A 49 -0.98 1.62 6.23
N ALA A 50 -0.59 0.37 6.43
CA ALA A 50 -1.48 -0.78 6.53
C ALA A 50 -2.52 -0.79 5.39
N CYS A 51 -3.80 -1.00 5.68
CA CYS A 51 -4.88 -1.07 4.69
C CYS A 51 -5.08 0.22 3.86
N SER A 52 -4.54 1.35 4.32
CA SER A 52 -4.62 2.64 3.62
C SER A 52 -3.41 2.92 2.74
N SER A 53 -2.48 1.98 2.61
CA SER A 53 -1.23 2.18 1.86
C SER A 53 -1.48 2.66 0.42
N ALA A 54 -2.48 2.12 -0.28
CA ALA A 54 -2.82 2.55 -1.63
C ALA A 54 -3.23 4.03 -1.69
N THR A 55 -4.08 4.49 -0.77
CA THR A 55 -4.55 5.88 -0.72
C THR A 55 -3.40 6.85 -0.44
N PHE A 56 -2.57 6.53 0.56
CA PHE A 56 -1.39 7.32 0.88
C PHE A 56 -0.35 7.28 -0.24
N GLY A 57 -0.19 6.13 -0.91
CA GLY A 57 0.70 5.97 -2.05
C GLY A 57 0.29 6.84 -3.24
N ILE A 58 -1.01 6.95 -3.54
CA ILE A 58 -1.52 7.88 -4.57
C ILE A 58 -1.18 9.31 -4.20
N GLU A 59 -1.39 9.73 -2.96
CA GLU A 59 -1.02 11.07 -2.50
C GLU A 59 0.48 11.36 -2.69
N GLN A 60 1.35 10.41 -2.31
CA GLN A 60 2.79 10.58 -2.50
C GLN A 60 3.17 10.68 -3.98
N ALA A 61 2.55 9.86 -4.84
CA ALA A 61 2.76 9.92 -6.27
C ALA A 61 2.28 11.27 -6.87
N VAL A 62 1.12 11.75 -6.45
CA VAL A 62 0.59 13.07 -6.85
C VAL A 62 1.54 14.19 -6.41
N ASN A 63 2.05 14.14 -5.18
CA ASN A 63 2.98 15.13 -4.68
C ASN A 63 4.31 15.13 -5.46
N ALA A 64 4.84 13.94 -5.81
CA ALA A 64 6.05 13.83 -6.63
C ALA A 64 5.85 14.44 -8.02
N VAL A 65 4.68 14.21 -8.63
CA VAL A 65 4.36 14.77 -9.95
C VAL A 65 4.12 16.29 -9.87
N ARG A 66 3.34 16.75 -8.89
CA ARG A 66 3.05 18.19 -8.70
C ARG A 66 4.28 19.03 -8.38
N SER A 67 5.21 18.47 -7.60
CA SER A 67 6.48 19.14 -7.28
C SER A 67 7.49 19.14 -8.45
N GLY A 68 7.22 18.38 -9.49
CA GLY A 68 8.15 18.19 -10.60
C GLY A 68 9.31 17.24 -10.32
N THR A 69 9.27 16.52 -9.18
CA THR A 69 10.28 15.52 -8.83
C THR A 69 10.21 14.31 -9.76
N ALA A 70 9.02 13.97 -10.26
CA ALA A 70 8.80 12.90 -11.22
C ALA A 70 7.79 13.35 -12.29
N ARG A 71 7.96 12.90 -13.54
CA ARG A 71 6.97 13.07 -14.61
C ARG A 71 5.86 12.05 -14.49
N ALA A 72 6.23 10.81 -14.19
CA ALA A 72 5.33 9.71 -13.97
C ALA A 72 5.85 8.81 -12.83
N VAL A 73 4.92 8.32 -12.03
CA VAL A 73 5.18 7.41 -10.90
C VAL A 73 4.41 6.12 -11.11
N LEU A 74 5.09 5.00 -11.03
CA LEU A 74 4.49 3.69 -10.89
C LEU A 74 4.28 3.38 -9.41
N MET A 75 3.04 3.33 -8.97
CA MET A 75 2.70 2.87 -7.61
C MET A 75 2.20 1.44 -7.67
N VAL A 76 2.78 0.56 -6.86
CA VAL A 76 2.45 -0.87 -6.79
C VAL A 76 2.00 -1.22 -5.38
N ASN A 77 0.93 -1.99 -5.28
CA ASN A 77 0.36 -2.46 -4.01
C ASN A 77 0.35 -4.00 -3.99
N PRO A 78 1.47 -4.65 -3.68
CA PRO A 78 1.53 -6.09 -3.50
C PRO A 78 1.14 -6.46 -2.07
N GLU A 79 0.09 -7.26 -1.89
CA GLU A 79 -0.32 -7.75 -0.59
C GLU A 79 -0.29 -9.27 -0.57
N ILE A 80 0.48 -9.83 0.37
CA ILE A 80 0.57 -11.26 0.64
C ILE A 80 0.17 -11.48 2.10
N THR A 81 -1.13 -11.52 2.35
CA THR A 81 -1.69 -11.64 3.70
C THR A 81 -1.81 -13.09 4.17
N SER A 82 -1.80 -14.04 3.24
CA SER A 82 -1.88 -15.47 3.53
C SER A 82 -0.77 -15.97 4.48
N GLY A 83 0.41 -15.36 4.41
CA GLY A 83 1.57 -15.75 5.21
C GLY A 83 1.47 -15.43 6.71
N HIS A 84 0.54 -14.55 7.12
CA HIS A 84 0.37 -14.15 8.52
C HIS A 84 -1.08 -14.15 8.99
N GLN A 85 -1.98 -14.71 8.19
CA GLN A 85 -3.39 -14.84 8.56
C GLN A 85 -3.57 -15.97 9.56
N ALA A 86 -4.39 -15.76 10.58
CA ALA A 86 -4.75 -16.76 11.57
C ALA A 86 -5.81 -17.71 11.02
N TRP A 87 -5.40 -18.71 10.24
CA TRP A 87 -6.29 -19.62 9.52
C TRP A 87 -7.27 -20.41 10.40
N LEU A 88 -6.93 -20.62 11.68
CA LEU A 88 -7.78 -21.30 12.66
C LEU A 88 -8.70 -20.35 13.44
N ASP A 89 -8.58 -19.04 13.24
CA ASP A 89 -9.40 -18.04 13.90
C ASP A 89 -10.66 -17.75 13.07
N ARG A 90 -11.81 -18.16 13.60
CA ARG A 90 -13.10 -18.03 12.92
C ARG A 90 -13.55 -16.58 12.71
N ASP A 91 -13.02 -15.65 13.49
CA ASP A 91 -13.41 -14.24 13.43
C ASP A 91 -12.66 -13.47 12.33
N CYS A 92 -11.54 -14.01 11.82
CA CYS A 92 -10.73 -13.27 10.86
C CYS A 92 -10.10 -14.09 9.71
N HIS A 93 -10.16 -15.44 9.72
CA HIS A 93 -9.47 -16.26 8.71
C HIS A 93 -9.94 -16.04 7.26
N PHE A 94 -11.09 -15.45 7.06
CA PHE A 94 -11.70 -15.23 5.74
C PHE A 94 -11.59 -13.79 5.22
N ILE A 95 -10.96 -12.88 6.01
CA ILE A 95 -11.08 -11.44 5.76
C ILE A 95 -10.16 -10.94 4.66
N PHE A 96 -9.04 -11.60 4.42
CA PHE A 96 -8.02 -11.19 3.48
C PHE A 96 -7.73 -12.24 2.41
N GLY A 97 -7.16 -11.78 1.29
CA GLY A 97 -6.57 -12.58 0.25
C GLY A 97 -5.32 -11.92 -0.31
N ASP A 98 -4.57 -12.65 -1.11
CA ASP A 98 -3.37 -12.14 -1.75
C ASP A 98 -3.72 -11.47 -3.08
N VAL A 99 -3.17 -10.27 -3.31
CA VAL A 99 -3.42 -9.51 -4.53
C VAL A 99 -2.27 -8.54 -4.81
N CYS A 100 -2.06 -8.24 -6.08
CA CYS A 100 -1.17 -7.17 -6.49
C CYS A 100 -1.89 -6.26 -7.48
N THR A 101 -1.94 -4.96 -7.16
CA THR A 101 -2.46 -3.92 -8.04
C THR A 101 -1.37 -2.90 -8.35
N ALA A 102 -1.55 -2.14 -9.42
CA ALA A 102 -0.62 -1.08 -9.79
C ALA A 102 -1.36 0.07 -10.50
N VAL A 103 -0.90 1.29 -10.24
CA VAL A 103 -1.43 2.53 -10.81
C VAL A 103 -0.28 3.36 -11.35
N ILE A 104 -0.50 4.05 -12.48
CA ILE A 104 0.37 5.12 -12.96
C ILE A 104 -0.24 6.45 -12.58
N VAL A 105 0.56 7.32 -11.96
CA VAL A 105 0.22 8.72 -11.71
C VAL A 105 1.18 9.58 -12.54
N GLN A 106 0.64 10.47 -13.37
CA GLN A 106 1.42 11.33 -14.24
C GLN A 106 0.75 12.71 -14.37
N ARG A 107 1.39 13.64 -15.07
CA ARG A 107 0.80 14.95 -15.35
C ARG A 107 -0.48 14.82 -16.15
N LEU A 108 -1.42 15.71 -15.91
CA LEU A 108 -2.71 15.70 -16.60
C LEU A 108 -2.56 15.90 -18.10
N GLU A 109 -1.64 16.79 -18.51
CA GLU A 109 -1.35 17.06 -19.93
C GLU A 109 -0.78 15.86 -20.70
N ASP A 110 -0.14 14.92 -19.98
CA ASP A 110 0.44 13.71 -20.57
C ASP A 110 -0.52 12.51 -20.51
N ALA A 111 -1.66 12.69 -19.84
CA ALA A 111 -2.61 11.60 -19.59
C ALA A 111 -3.45 11.28 -20.83
N LYS A 112 -3.72 9.99 -21.04
CA LYS A 112 -4.59 9.55 -22.12
C LYS A 112 -6.06 9.94 -21.89
N PRO A 113 -6.84 10.13 -22.95
CA PRO A 113 -8.29 10.27 -22.83
C PRO A 113 -8.91 9.10 -22.03
N GLY A 114 -9.78 9.42 -21.09
CA GLY A 114 -10.39 8.43 -20.20
C GLY A 114 -9.62 8.17 -18.90
N SER A 115 -8.50 8.86 -18.69
CA SER A 115 -7.81 8.87 -17.40
C SER A 115 -8.61 9.63 -16.34
N TRP A 116 -8.34 9.31 -15.06
CA TRP A 116 -8.96 9.99 -13.92
C TRP A 116 -8.04 11.09 -13.40
N GLU A 117 -8.61 12.25 -13.13
CA GLU A 117 -7.89 13.35 -12.50
C GLU A 117 -8.04 13.26 -10.97
N VAL A 118 -6.93 13.40 -10.24
CA VAL A 118 -6.94 13.54 -8.78
C VAL A 118 -7.15 15.01 -8.43
N LEU A 119 -8.38 15.38 -8.08
CA LEU A 119 -8.74 16.75 -7.74
C LEU A 119 -8.21 17.18 -6.39
N GLY A 120 -8.22 16.28 -5.42
CA GLY A 120 -7.76 16.54 -4.07
C GLY A 120 -7.64 15.25 -3.28
N THR A 121 -7.00 15.36 -2.11
CA THR A 121 -6.85 14.26 -1.17
C THR A 121 -7.07 14.77 0.25
N LYS A 122 -7.58 13.89 1.11
CA LYS A 122 -7.73 14.14 2.53
C LYS A 122 -7.29 12.90 3.28
N LEU A 123 -6.25 13.02 4.08
CA LEU A 123 -5.66 11.91 4.81
C LEU A 123 -5.80 12.12 6.32
N ALA A 124 -6.06 11.05 7.04
CA ALA A 124 -6.04 11.03 8.49
C ALA A 124 -5.63 9.65 9.00
N THR A 125 -5.00 9.62 10.16
CA THR A 125 -4.66 8.38 10.86
C THR A 125 -5.11 8.43 12.30
N LYS A 126 -5.55 7.29 12.83
CA LYS A 126 -5.92 7.16 14.24
C LYS A 126 -5.44 5.82 14.76
N PHE A 127 -4.75 5.85 15.89
CA PHE A 127 -4.30 4.61 16.54
C PHE A 127 -5.49 3.85 17.13
N SER A 128 -5.50 2.53 16.90
CA SER A 128 -6.33 1.57 17.63
C SER A 128 -5.57 0.27 17.81
N ASN A 129 -5.64 -0.32 19.00
CA ASN A 129 -5.05 -1.62 19.26
C ASN A 129 -6.06 -2.78 19.07
N ASN A 130 -7.29 -2.46 18.61
CA ASN A 130 -8.33 -3.45 18.33
C ASN A 130 -8.11 -4.22 17.02
N ILE A 131 -7.17 -3.75 16.19
CA ILE A 131 -6.71 -4.41 14.98
C ILE A 131 -5.19 -4.29 14.90
N ARG A 132 -4.49 -5.41 14.74
CA ARG A 132 -3.03 -5.40 14.68
C ARG A 132 -2.47 -6.65 14.02
N ASN A 133 -1.22 -6.53 13.61
CA ASN A 133 -0.41 -7.63 13.12
C ASN A 133 1.03 -7.39 13.57
N ASN A 134 1.56 -8.27 14.41
CA ASN A 134 2.96 -8.20 14.88
C ASN A 134 3.91 -9.05 14.03
N TYR A 135 3.43 -9.61 12.93
CA TYR A 135 4.28 -10.29 11.97
C TYR A 135 5.24 -9.30 11.30
N GLY A 136 6.51 -9.62 11.27
CA GLY A 136 7.51 -8.76 10.64
C GLY A 136 8.94 -9.20 10.91
N PHE A 137 9.88 -8.44 10.40
CA PHE A 137 11.30 -8.78 10.41
C PHE A 137 11.95 -8.75 11.80
N LEU A 138 11.40 -8.04 12.76
CA LEU A 138 11.90 -8.04 14.14
C LEU A 138 11.65 -9.36 14.89
N ASN A 139 10.77 -10.19 14.36
CA ASN A 139 10.41 -11.46 14.99
C ASN A 139 11.57 -12.45 15.11
N ARG A 140 12.59 -12.32 14.26
CA ARG A 140 13.74 -13.22 14.27
C ARG A 140 14.72 -12.98 15.41
N SER A 141 14.67 -11.83 16.03
CA SER A 141 15.53 -11.50 17.20
C SER A 141 14.89 -11.86 18.54
N GLU A 142 13.66 -12.39 18.53
CA GLU A 142 12.93 -12.83 19.72
C GLU A 142 12.90 -14.36 19.81
N ASP A 143 12.98 -14.91 21.02
CA ASP A 143 12.71 -16.32 21.31
C ASP A 143 11.20 -16.65 21.22
N ALA A 144 10.53 -16.09 20.24
CA ALA A 144 9.11 -16.26 20.04
C ALA A 144 8.83 -17.45 19.10
N LYS A 145 7.80 -18.22 19.42
CA LYS A 145 7.33 -19.29 18.53
C LYS A 145 6.81 -18.66 17.24
N PRO A 146 7.19 -19.17 16.06
CA PRO A 146 6.75 -18.62 14.77
C PRO A 146 5.23 -18.58 14.60
N ASP A 147 4.52 -19.50 15.24
CA ASP A 147 3.06 -19.66 15.20
C ASP A 147 2.34 -19.00 16.38
N ALA A 148 3.05 -18.20 17.18
CA ALA A 148 2.44 -17.49 18.30
C ALA A 148 1.29 -16.60 17.80
N ARG A 149 0.14 -16.67 18.49
CA ARG A 149 -1.08 -15.98 18.07
C ARG A 149 -0.93 -14.47 17.91
N ASP A 150 -0.08 -13.84 18.70
CA ASP A 150 0.20 -12.41 18.64
C ASP A 150 1.06 -12.00 17.41
N LYS A 151 1.70 -12.97 16.74
CA LYS A 151 2.43 -12.76 15.46
C LYS A 151 1.53 -12.86 14.24
N LEU A 152 0.30 -13.31 14.40
CA LEU A 152 -0.69 -13.38 13.34
C LEU A 152 -1.65 -12.21 13.42
N PHE A 153 -2.38 -11.98 12.33
CA PHE A 153 -3.41 -10.95 12.29
C PHE A 153 -4.46 -11.15 13.38
N MET A 154 -4.78 -10.09 14.10
CA MET A 154 -5.76 -10.05 15.18
C MET A 154 -6.71 -8.88 15.01
N GLN A 155 -8.00 -9.11 15.24
CA GLN A 155 -8.98 -8.03 15.35
C GLN A 155 -10.08 -8.34 16.37
N GLU A 156 -10.57 -7.29 16.99
CA GLU A 156 -11.83 -7.28 17.73
C GLU A 156 -12.91 -6.63 16.84
N GLY A 157 -13.43 -7.37 15.89
CA GLY A 157 -14.21 -6.87 14.76
C GLY A 157 -15.34 -5.90 15.14
N ARG A 158 -16.09 -6.18 16.23
CA ARG A 158 -17.16 -5.28 16.73
C ARG A 158 -16.62 -3.92 17.19
N LYS A 159 -15.45 -3.89 17.82
CA LYS A 159 -14.82 -2.63 18.27
C LYS A 159 -14.30 -1.85 17.07
N VAL A 160 -13.59 -2.54 16.17
CA VAL A 160 -13.12 -1.94 14.91
C VAL A 160 -14.27 -1.32 14.13
N PHE A 161 -15.38 -2.04 13.96
CA PHE A 161 -16.57 -1.53 13.25
C PHE A 161 -17.12 -0.25 13.91
N LYS A 162 -17.27 -0.23 15.23
CA LYS A 162 -17.75 0.93 15.98
C LYS A 162 -16.82 2.15 15.90
N GLU A 163 -15.52 1.93 15.78
CA GLU A 163 -14.54 3.00 15.66
C GLU A 163 -14.48 3.54 14.22
N VAL A 164 -14.43 2.64 13.23
CA VAL A 164 -14.15 3.01 11.84
C VAL A 164 -15.37 3.61 11.15
N CYS A 165 -16.57 3.05 11.34
CA CYS A 165 -17.74 3.51 10.60
C CYS A 165 -18.06 4.99 10.80
N PRO A 166 -18.19 5.53 12.04
CA PRO A 166 -18.47 6.95 12.24
C PRO A 166 -17.31 7.84 11.75
N MET A 167 -16.06 7.42 11.99
CA MET A 167 -14.89 8.16 11.55
C MET A 167 -14.80 8.26 10.02
N ALA A 168 -15.04 7.15 9.33
CA ALA A 168 -15.03 7.14 7.86
C ALA A 168 -16.18 7.97 7.28
N ALA A 169 -17.38 7.88 7.84
CA ALA A 169 -18.51 8.69 7.42
C ALA A 169 -18.24 10.20 7.58
N GLU A 170 -17.73 10.62 8.72
CA GLU A 170 -17.32 12.01 8.95
C GLU A 170 -16.22 12.46 8.00
N HIS A 171 -15.19 11.63 7.82
CA HIS A 171 -14.07 11.93 6.94
C HIS A 171 -14.53 12.16 5.49
N MET A 172 -15.39 11.28 4.98
CA MET A 172 -15.95 11.40 3.63
C MET A 172 -16.89 12.60 3.48
N SER A 173 -17.74 12.88 4.48
CA SER A 173 -18.71 13.98 4.41
C SER A 173 -18.08 15.37 4.52
N THR A 174 -16.85 15.45 5.02
CA THR A 174 -16.10 16.70 5.21
C THR A 174 -14.95 16.87 4.21
N HIS A 175 -14.86 15.99 3.22
CA HIS A 175 -13.91 16.09 2.12
C HIS A 175 -14.51 16.90 0.98
#